data_46c334ab89ffdade415bb66df57df465
#
_entry.id   46c334ab89ffdade415bb66df57df465
#
_cell.length_a   1.000
_cell.length_b   1.000
_cell.length_c   1.000
_cell.angle_alpha   90.00
_cell.angle_beta   90.00
_cell.angle_gamma   90.00
#
_symmetry.space_group_name_H-M   'P 1'
#
loop_
_entity.id
_entity.type
_entity.pdbx_description
1 polymer ?
#
loop_
_entity_poly.entity_id
_entity_poly.type
_entity_poly.pdbx_seq_one_letter_code
_entity_poly.pdbx_strand_id
1 'polypeptide(L)'
;MDDQQTPFPQPHPVAEEPTQPLPAAGTAEPLSADKPHRRRRVMATMTATALVAGLAGVGAGYAVGHGFGSGSSSRTTASSDSSTVTQQDQGGTVPIPGNGDWSWSDGSQGGFTAPSQPYDPYGDGSQGSSGDSTAQASASQLTGLVRIVSTMKYDDGEALGTGMVLTSDGEVVTNHHVVDGSTSVKVTVMSTGTTYTAKVVGTDTKDDVAVLQLAGASGLDTVSTDNDGIAVGDAVTAVGDANGASTFSAATGTVLAKSQTITTQSEGSAQGQRLTGLLQISSDVISGDSGGATYDKDGEVVGMTTAASSGSADVVGSAVPIAKVLRIADDLESGVTSSRYDYGYPAFLGIGLGDTTSTVQGVYPSTPAAGAGIEAGDTVTAIDGTQVSTSAALRTAVAAHSPGDRISVTWTDTTGTSHTATVTLVRGPVQ
;
A
#
# COMPACT_ATOMS: atom_id res chain seq x y z
N MET A 1 40.85 -86.70 24.90
CA MET A 1 39.76 -85.96 24.40
C MET A 1 39.23 -85.20 25.60
N ASP A 2 39.94 -84.13 25.96
CA ASP A 2 39.66 -83.36 27.18
C ASP A 2 38.91 -82.09 26.83
N ASP A 3 37.71 -81.99 27.37
CA ASP A 3 36.87 -80.80 27.38
C ASP A 3 37.40 -79.80 28.40
N GLN A 4 38.03 -78.76 28.00
CA GLN A 4 38.35 -77.62 28.87
C GLN A 4 37.29 -76.56 28.84
N GLN A 5 36.40 -76.57 29.81
CA GLN A 5 35.46 -75.46 30.10
C GLN A 5 36.20 -74.32 30.79
N THR A 6 36.21 -73.17 30.20
CA THR A 6 36.66 -71.92 30.82
C THR A 6 35.59 -71.38 31.76
N PRO A 7 35.92 -70.91 32.97
CA PRO A 7 34.94 -70.38 33.93
C PRO A 7 34.51 -68.92 33.62
N PHE A 8 33.23 -68.63 33.81
CA PHE A 8 32.64 -67.29 33.73
C PHE A 8 33.17 -66.36 34.84
N PRO A 9 33.42 -65.09 34.57
CA PRO A 9 33.81 -64.11 35.58
C PRO A 9 32.63 -63.76 36.49
N GLN A 10 32.90 -63.69 37.81
CA GLN A 10 31.95 -63.27 38.86
C GLN A 10 31.66 -61.76 38.82
N PRO A 11 30.43 -61.33 39.15
CA PRO A 11 30.11 -59.90 39.22
C PRO A 11 30.75 -59.25 40.45
N HIS A 12 31.31 -58.06 40.22
CA HIS A 12 31.85 -57.20 41.28
C HIS A 12 30.73 -56.57 42.07
N PRO A 13 30.88 -56.27 43.37
CA PRO A 13 29.89 -55.63 44.20
C PRO A 13 29.75 -54.15 43.81
N VAL A 14 28.50 -53.71 43.64
CA VAL A 14 28.13 -52.32 43.37
C VAL A 14 28.29 -51.54 44.70
N ALA A 15 29.09 -50.48 44.69
CA ALA A 15 29.21 -49.55 45.80
C ALA A 15 27.90 -48.77 45.98
N GLU A 16 27.38 -48.77 47.19
CA GLU A 16 26.24 -47.95 47.59
C GLU A 16 26.62 -46.48 47.57
N GLU A 17 25.94 -45.66 46.73
CA GLU A 17 25.96 -44.20 46.82
C GLU A 17 25.19 -43.69 48.05
N PRO A 18 25.68 -42.66 48.71
CA PRO A 18 25.00 -42.11 49.87
C PRO A 18 23.71 -41.36 49.44
N THR A 19 22.57 -41.77 50.03
CA THR A 19 21.26 -41.13 49.91
C THR A 19 21.31 -39.69 50.42
N GLN A 20 21.09 -38.72 49.57
CA GLN A 20 20.82 -37.35 49.94
C GLN A 20 19.36 -37.21 50.50
N PRO A 21 19.12 -36.41 51.55
CA PRO A 21 17.79 -36.19 52.07
C PRO A 21 16.94 -35.35 51.12
N LEU A 22 15.67 -35.74 50.92
CA LEU A 22 14.65 -35.03 50.16
C LEU A 22 14.40 -33.65 50.78
N PRO A 23 14.33 -32.58 49.96
CA PRO A 23 13.88 -31.27 50.44
C PRO A 23 12.38 -31.29 50.76
N ALA A 24 12.00 -30.57 51.83
CA ALA A 24 10.67 -30.48 52.35
C ALA A 24 9.68 -29.91 51.31
N ALA A 25 8.44 -30.41 51.38
CA ALA A 25 7.31 -29.97 50.55
C ALA A 25 7.09 -28.47 50.64
N GLY A 26 7.44 -27.77 49.56
CA GLY A 26 7.06 -26.37 49.33
C GLY A 26 5.65 -26.31 48.80
N THR A 27 4.88 -25.37 49.35
CA THR A 27 3.52 -24.98 48.99
C THR A 27 3.35 -24.81 47.47
N ALA A 28 2.34 -25.43 46.89
CA ALA A 28 1.95 -25.31 45.49
C ALA A 28 1.58 -23.88 45.12
N GLU A 29 2.33 -23.26 44.26
CA GLU A 29 1.93 -22.05 43.54
C GLU A 29 0.93 -22.43 42.40
N PRO A 30 -0.06 -21.56 42.12
CA PRO A 30 -1.02 -21.82 41.04
C PRO A 30 -0.35 -21.81 39.69
N LEU A 31 -0.71 -22.79 38.84
CA LEU A 31 -0.29 -22.93 37.46
C LEU A 31 -0.52 -21.62 36.70
N SER A 32 0.58 -20.95 36.37
CA SER A 32 0.59 -19.80 35.46
C SER A 32 0.19 -20.28 34.07
N ALA A 33 -0.79 -19.60 33.48
CA ALA A 33 -1.24 -19.82 32.13
C ALA A 33 -0.08 -19.79 31.12
N ASP A 34 -0.11 -20.71 30.21
CA ASP A 34 0.83 -20.91 29.13
C ASP A 34 1.06 -19.59 28.35
N LYS A 35 2.26 -19.06 28.42
CA LYS A 35 2.62 -17.87 27.64
C LYS A 35 2.88 -18.32 26.21
N PRO A 36 2.28 -17.66 25.19
CA PRO A 36 2.59 -17.99 23.81
C PRO A 36 4.08 -17.80 23.56
N HIS A 37 4.67 -18.76 22.89
CA HIS A 37 6.08 -18.77 22.54
C HIS A 37 6.45 -17.54 21.72
N ARG A 38 7.07 -16.57 22.37
CA ARG A 38 7.69 -15.40 21.72
C ARG A 38 8.80 -15.92 20.80
N ARG A 39 8.54 -16.00 19.49
CA ARG A 39 9.58 -16.24 18.50
C ARG A 39 10.62 -15.14 18.63
N ARG A 40 11.84 -15.50 19.07
CA ARG A 40 12.99 -14.60 19.10
C ARG A 40 13.30 -14.20 17.66
N ARG A 41 13.08 -12.95 17.32
CA ARG A 41 13.58 -12.37 16.07
C ARG A 41 15.12 -12.49 16.10
N VAL A 42 15.66 -13.35 15.27
CA VAL A 42 17.10 -13.39 14.98
C VAL A 42 17.30 -12.33 13.91
N MET A 43 17.87 -11.19 14.29
CA MET A 43 18.43 -10.26 13.29
C MET A 43 19.63 -10.97 12.65
N ALA A 44 19.40 -11.61 11.52
CA ALA A 44 20.47 -12.08 10.66
C ALA A 44 21.00 -10.85 9.91
N THR A 45 22.19 -10.42 10.25
CA THR A 45 23.02 -9.55 9.40
C THR A 45 23.40 -10.40 8.17
N MET A 46 22.60 -10.29 7.12
CA MET A 46 22.95 -10.89 5.83
C MET A 46 23.93 -9.97 5.11
N THR A 47 25.15 -10.44 4.96
CA THR A 47 26.09 -10.01 3.93
C THR A 47 25.48 -10.40 2.58
N ALA A 48 25.02 -9.42 1.81
CA ALA A 48 24.44 -9.63 0.50
C ALA A 48 25.52 -10.13 -0.47
N THR A 49 25.40 -11.35 -0.92
CA THR A 49 26.07 -11.84 -2.12
C THR A 49 25.04 -11.74 -3.24
N ALA A 50 25.22 -10.73 -4.09
CA ALA A 50 24.33 -10.44 -5.22
C ALA A 50 24.42 -11.56 -6.27
N LEU A 51 23.31 -12.21 -6.54
CA LEU A 51 23.09 -13.02 -7.75
C LEU A 51 22.11 -12.25 -8.63
N VAL A 52 22.65 -11.71 -9.71
CA VAL A 52 21.89 -10.96 -10.74
C VAL A 52 21.02 -11.92 -11.52
N ALA A 53 19.70 -11.80 -11.40
CA ALA A 53 18.75 -12.30 -12.38
C ALA A 53 17.90 -11.12 -12.85
N GLY A 54 18.09 -10.74 -14.13
CA GLY A 54 17.39 -9.63 -14.74
C GLY A 54 15.90 -9.94 -14.94
N LEU A 55 15.06 -8.96 -14.62
CA LEU A 55 13.67 -8.90 -15.07
C LEU A 55 13.37 -7.47 -15.55
N ALA A 56 12.83 -7.41 -16.75
CA ALA A 56 12.37 -6.19 -17.38
C ALA A 56 11.16 -5.64 -16.61
N GLY A 57 11.36 -4.54 -15.87
CA GLY A 57 10.29 -3.77 -15.26
C GLY A 57 9.85 -2.67 -16.22
N VAL A 58 8.56 -2.62 -16.50
CA VAL A 58 7.89 -1.57 -17.28
C VAL A 58 7.99 -0.26 -16.50
N GLY A 59 8.70 0.73 -17.05
CA GLY A 59 8.83 2.05 -16.45
C GLY A 59 7.55 2.86 -16.60
N ALA A 60 6.97 3.28 -15.47
CA ALA A 60 5.95 4.31 -15.44
C ALA A 60 6.64 5.69 -15.49
N GLY A 61 6.48 6.40 -16.59
CA GLY A 61 6.94 7.77 -16.74
C GLY A 61 5.97 8.72 -16.03
N TYR A 62 6.46 9.46 -15.04
CA TYR A 62 5.74 10.60 -14.47
C TYR A 62 5.91 11.82 -15.37
N ALA A 63 4.85 12.25 -16.01
CA ALA A 63 4.79 13.55 -16.65
C ALA A 63 4.35 14.60 -15.63
N VAL A 64 5.29 15.32 -15.05
CA VAL A 64 4.99 16.49 -14.21
C VAL A 64 4.69 17.67 -15.13
N GLY A 65 3.43 17.98 -15.33
CA GLY A 65 2.97 19.18 -16.02
C GLY A 65 2.93 20.37 -15.06
N HIS A 66 4.02 21.11 -14.91
CA HIS A 66 4.00 22.44 -14.31
C HIS A 66 3.80 23.48 -15.40
N GLY A 67 2.59 24.03 -15.50
CA GLY A 67 2.29 25.21 -16.28
C GLY A 67 2.88 26.47 -15.64
N PHE A 68 3.97 27.00 -16.18
CA PHE A 68 4.39 28.37 -15.92
C PHE A 68 3.78 29.27 -16.97
N GLY A 69 2.80 30.06 -16.59
CA GLY A 69 2.32 31.20 -17.38
C GLY A 69 3.28 32.36 -17.24
N SER A 70 3.77 32.88 -18.36
CA SER A 70 4.20 34.28 -18.49
C SER A 70 4.07 34.70 -19.94
N GLY A 71 3.29 35.74 -20.18
CA GLY A 71 2.92 36.23 -21.46
C GLY A 71 4.04 36.92 -22.23
N SER A 72 3.90 36.92 -23.51
CA SER A 72 4.09 38.11 -24.35
C SER A 72 3.61 37.84 -25.78
N SER A 73 2.82 38.76 -26.27
CA SER A 73 2.24 38.86 -27.58
C SER A 73 3.28 38.97 -28.70
N SER A 74 3.04 38.24 -29.82
CA SER A 74 3.33 38.75 -31.15
C SER A 74 2.44 38.05 -32.17
N ARG A 75 1.66 38.86 -32.89
CA ARG A 75 0.88 38.46 -34.07
C ARG A 75 1.81 38.23 -35.25
N THR A 76 1.57 37.16 -35.99
CA THR A 76 1.91 37.13 -37.42
C THR A 76 0.87 36.28 -38.16
N THR A 77 0.25 36.90 -39.12
CA THR A 77 -0.72 36.39 -40.10
C THR A 77 0.00 35.71 -41.25
N ALA A 78 -0.52 34.58 -41.75
CA ALA A 78 -0.47 34.15 -43.18
C ALA A 78 -1.29 32.85 -43.26
N SER A 79 -2.42 32.83 -43.92
CA SER A 79 -2.78 32.50 -45.28
C SER A 79 -2.85 31.02 -45.61
N SER A 80 -4.10 30.59 -45.76
CA SER A 80 -4.72 29.66 -46.72
C SER A 80 -3.81 28.80 -47.62
N ASP A 81 -4.08 27.47 -47.59
CA ASP A 81 -4.39 26.81 -48.87
C ASP A 81 -5.26 25.56 -48.67
N SER A 82 -6.24 25.46 -49.56
CA SER A 82 -7.30 24.48 -49.67
C SER A 82 -6.85 23.29 -50.51
N SER A 83 -7.25 22.09 -50.12
CA SER A 83 -7.46 21.00 -51.09
C SER A 83 -8.62 20.09 -50.64
N THR A 84 -9.63 20.16 -51.47
CA THR A 84 -10.85 19.35 -51.55
C THR A 84 -10.56 17.88 -51.89
N VAL A 85 -11.25 16.97 -51.19
CA VAL A 85 -11.65 15.66 -51.71
C VAL A 85 -13.08 15.38 -51.32
N THR A 86 -13.88 15.09 -52.33
CA THR A 86 -15.32 14.81 -52.42
C THR A 86 -15.73 13.53 -51.67
N GLN A 87 -16.70 13.55 -50.90
CA GLN A 87 -18.07 13.19 -50.70
C GLN A 87 -18.66 11.97 -51.39
N GLN A 88 -19.40 11.17 -50.60
CA GLN A 88 -20.77 10.65 -50.86
C GLN A 88 -21.38 10.13 -49.57
N ASP A 89 -22.34 10.72 -49.11
CA ASP A 89 -23.78 10.83 -48.89
C ASP A 89 -24.47 9.54 -48.44
N GLN A 90 -25.13 9.62 -47.28
CA GLN A 90 -26.51 9.19 -46.99
C GLN A 90 -26.89 9.55 -45.53
N GLY A 91 -27.64 10.54 -45.31
CA GLY A 91 -29.02 10.74 -44.90
C GLY A 91 -29.38 10.39 -43.45
N GLY A 92 -29.72 11.46 -42.67
CA GLY A 92 -30.43 11.28 -41.41
C GLY A 92 -30.38 12.55 -40.55
N THR A 93 -31.29 13.48 -40.80
CA THR A 93 -31.51 14.75 -40.06
C THR A 93 -32.18 14.49 -38.71
N VAL A 94 -31.64 15.07 -37.61
CA VAL A 94 -32.33 15.38 -36.36
C VAL A 94 -32.02 16.83 -35.98
N PRO A 95 -33.00 17.68 -35.60
CA PRO A 95 -32.82 19.09 -35.43
C PRO A 95 -32.20 19.46 -34.08
N ILE A 96 -31.28 20.44 -34.14
CA ILE A 96 -30.73 21.11 -32.94
C ILE A 96 -31.56 22.37 -32.71
N PRO A 97 -32.06 22.64 -31.48
CA PRO A 97 -32.62 23.96 -31.13
C PRO A 97 -31.50 24.94 -30.77
N GLY A 98 -31.68 26.15 -31.24
CA GLY A 98 -30.72 27.21 -31.35
C GLY A 98 -30.32 27.92 -30.05
N ASN A 99 -29.24 28.68 -30.23
CA ASN A 99 -28.69 29.70 -29.36
C ASN A 99 -29.76 30.72 -28.90
N GLY A 100 -29.83 30.93 -27.59
CA GLY A 100 -30.52 32.05 -26.96
C GLY A 100 -29.53 32.98 -26.26
N ASP A 101 -29.34 34.13 -26.84
CA ASP A 101 -28.70 35.30 -26.27
C ASP A 101 -29.32 35.70 -24.93
N TRP A 102 -28.52 35.87 -23.88
CA TRP A 102 -28.97 36.46 -22.63
C TRP A 102 -28.35 37.86 -22.45
N SER A 103 -29.16 38.86 -22.79
CA SER A 103 -28.92 40.26 -22.50
C SER A 103 -29.47 40.61 -21.11
N TRP A 104 -28.67 41.29 -20.28
CA TRP A 104 -29.05 41.83 -18.98
C TRP A 104 -29.86 43.11 -19.17
N SER A 105 -31.06 43.15 -18.59
CA SER A 105 -31.73 44.42 -18.30
C SER A 105 -32.32 44.41 -16.89
N ASP A 106 -31.96 45.44 -16.15
CA ASP A 106 -32.34 45.88 -14.81
C ASP A 106 -33.85 46.11 -14.66
N GLY A 107 -34.43 45.80 -13.47
CA GLY A 107 -35.78 46.27 -13.12
C GLY A 107 -36.51 45.55 -12.00
N SER A 108 -36.22 45.93 -10.74
CA SER A 108 -37.14 46.11 -9.58
C SER A 108 -38.19 45.08 -9.17
N GLN A 109 -38.09 44.73 -7.88
CA GLN A 109 -39.09 44.45 -6.82
C GLN A 109 -40.05 43.27 -6.97
N GLY A 110 -39.87 42.31 -6.08
CA GLY A 110 -40.84 41.27 -5.74
C GLY A 110 -40.25 40.28 -4.77
N GLY A 111 -40.48 40.48 -3.45
CA GLY A 111 -39.95 39.56 -2.42
C GLY A 111 -40.53 38.16 -2.52
N PHE A 112 -39.64 37.21 -2.62
CA PHE A 112 -39.93 35.81 -2.30
C PHE A 112 -38.91 35.34 -1.29
N THR A 113 -39.41 34.94 -0.12
CA THR A 113 -38.67 34.22 0.91
C THR A 113 -38.23 32.88 0.31
N ALA A 114 -36.92 32.70 0.09
CA ALA A 114 -36.32 31.43 -0.24
C ALA A 114 -36.31 30.50 0.98
N PRO A 115 -36.75 29.25 0.84
CA PRO A 115 -36.40 28.23 1.83
C PRO A 115 -34.93 27.90 1.63
N SER A 116 -34.15 28.06 2.71
CA SER A 116 -32.78 27.61 2.80
C SER A 116 -32.76 26.08 2.89
N GLN A 117 -32.53 25.45 1.76
CA GLN A 117 -32.04 24.05 1.71
C GLN A 117 -30.74 24.07 0.91
N PRO A 118 -29.66 23.43 1.39
CA PRO A 118 -28.48 23.22 0.58
C PRO A 118 -28.86 22.33 -0.61
N TYR A 119 -28.48 22.73 -1.79
CA TYR A 119 -28.60 21.91 -3.00
C TYR A 119 -27.64 20.74 -2.87
N ASP A 120 -28.21 19.52 -2.68
CA ASP A 120 -27.50 18.27 -2.73
C ASP A 120 -27.49 17.79 -4.19
N PRO A 121 -26.34 17.73 -4.87
CA PRO A 121 -26.28 17.32 -6.27
C PRO A 121 -26.46 15.80 -6.46
N TYR A 122 -26.63 15.04 -5.39
CA TYR A 122 -26.96 13.61 -5.43
C TYR A 122 -28.36 13.39 -4.85
N GLY A 123 -29.37 13.80 -5.65
CA GLY A 123 -30.77 13.54 -5.34
C GLY A 123 -31.02 12.06 -5.19
N ASP A 124 -31.52 11.69 -4.01
CA ASP A 124 -32.20 10.49 -3.65
C ASP A 124 -33.10 9.97 -4.79
N GLY A 125 -32.74 8.82 -5.33
CA GLY A 125 -33.47 8.14 -6.40
C GLY A 125 -33.06 6.70 -6.53
N SER A 126 -33.16 5.90 -5.46
CA SER A 126 -33.34 4.46 -5.63
C SER A 126 -33.96 3.80 -4.41
N GLN A 127 -35.25 3.55 -4.49
CA GLN A 127 -35.85 2.38 -3.91
C GLN A 127 -35.34 1.17 -4.72
N GLY A 128 -34.23 0.62 -4.32
CA GLY A 128 -33.66 -0.66 -4.78
C GLY A 128 -33.56 -1.57 -3.57
N SER A 129 -34.47 -2.49 -3.48
CA SER A 129 -34.53 -3.64 -2.61
C SER A 129 -33.22 -4.41 -2.57
N SER A 130 -32.57 -4.44 -1.42
CA SER A 130 -31.85 -5.58 -0.84
C SER A 130 -31.19 -5.10 0.42
N GLY A 131 -31.22 -5.87 1.48
CA GLY A 131 -30.85 -5.59 2.86
C GLY A 131 -29.44 -5.04 3.16
N ASP A 132 -28.81 -4.40 2.20
CA ASP A 132 -27.49 -3.78 2.34
C ASP A 132 -27.66 -2.38 2.94
N SER A 133 -27.05 -2.13 4.08
CA SER A 133 -27.11 -0.84 4.78
C SER A 133 -25.74 -0.43 5.27
N THR A 134 -25.47 0.88 5.17
CA THR A 134 -24.26 1.48 5.76
C THR A 134 -24.65 2.18 7.05
N ALA A 135 -23.93 1.90 8.12
CA ALA A 135 -24.10 2.50 9.44
C ALA A 135 -22.74 2.88 10.04
N GLN A 136 -22.76 3.63 11.14
CA GLN A 136 -21.53 3.83 11.90
C GLN A 136 -21.07 2.50 12.52
N ALA A 137 -19.77 2.21 12.43
CA ALA A 137 -19.17 1.02 13.01
C ALA A 137 -19.34 1.02 14.55
N SER A 138 -19.70 -0.14 15.10
CA SER A 138 -19.82 -0.34 16.54
C SER A 138 -18.43 -0.40 17.23
N ALA A 139 -18.39 -0.20 18.55
CA ALA A 139 -17.14 -0.29 19.30
C ALA A 139 -16.45 -1.66 19.18
N SER A 140 -17.22 -2.75 19.06
CA SER A 140 -16.66 -4.09 18.84
C SER A 140 -16.02 -4.25 17.46
N GLN A 141 -16.61 -3.66 16.43
CA GLN A 141 -16.07 -3.66 15.08
C GLN A 141 -14.81 -2.77 14.93
N LEU A 142 -14.62 -1.79 15.83
CA LEU A 142 -13.40 -0.96 15.85
C LEU A 142 -12.22 -1.64 16.57
N THR A 143 -12.44 -2.74 17.26
CA THR A 143 -11.37 -3.48 17.95
C THR A 143 -10.34 -3.99 16.95
N GLY A 144 -9.08 -3.61 17.14
CA GLY A 144 -7.99 -3.98 16.23
C GLY A 144 -7.98 -3.21 14.91
N LEU A 145 -8.91 -2.30 14.65
CA LEU A 145 -8.86 -1.47 13.45
C LEU A 145 -8.07 -0.18 13.66
N VAL A 146 -7.42 0.26 12.60
CA VAL A 146 -6.60 1.47 12.58
C VAL A 146 -6.90 2.31 11.34
N ARG A 147 -6.83 3.64 11.51
CA ARG A 147 -6.74 4.60 10.40
C ARG A 147 -5.29 4.76 9.99
N ILE A 148 -5.03 4.79 8.68
CA ILE A 148 -3.72 5.03 8.10
C ILE A 148 -3.73 6.35 7.34
N VAL A 149 -2.69 7.17 7.58
CA VAL A 149 -2.39 8.39 6.83
C VAL A 149 -0.98 8.25 6.26
N SER A 150 -0.89 8.14 4.96
CA SER A 150 0.35 8.01 4.19
C SER A 150 0.70 9.35 3.58
N THR A 151 1.85 9.94 3.94
CA THR A 151 2.31 11.23 3.42
C THR A 151 3.25 11.02 2.24
N MET A 152 2.94 11.63 1.11
CA MET A 152 3.72 11.61 -0.13
C MET A 152 4.49 12.93 -0.25
N LYS A 153 5.67 13.01 0.41
CA LYS A 153 6.48 14.24 0.49
C LYS A 153 6.82 14.85 -0.87
N TYR A 154 7.00 14.03 -1.89
CA TYR A 154 7.47 14.49 -3.19
C TYR A 154 6.34 14.84 -4.16
N ASP A 155 5.11 14.45 -3.83
CA ASP A 155 3.91 14.73 -4.62
C ASP A 155 2.94 15.68 -3.89
N ASP A 156 3.35 16.22 -2.71
CA ASP A 156 2.55 17.10 -1.85
C ASP A 156 1.14 16.54 -1.57
N GLY A 157 1.06 15.20 -1.38
CA GLY A 157 -0.19 14.48 -1.21
C GLY A 157 -0.24 13.67 0.08
N GLU A 158 -1.47 13.25 0.43
CA GLU A 158 -1.73 12.27 1.47
C GLU A 158 -2.72 11.23 0.92
N ALA A 159 -2.48 9.95 1.24
CA ALA A 159 -3.44 8.88 1.05
C ALA A 159 -4.02 8.48 2.41
N LEU A 160 -5.30 8.17 2.41
CA LEU A 160 -6.05 7.71 3.59
C LEU A 160 -6.51 6.27 3.35
N GLY A 161 -6.46 5.47 4.39
CA GLY A 161 -6.95 4.10 4.35
C GLY A 161 -7.12 3.52 5.74
N THR A 162 -7.50 2.27 5.76
CA THR A 162 -7.74 1.48 6.96
C THR A 162 -6.67 0.38 7.08
N GLY A 163 -6.50 -0.18 8.27
CA GLY A 163 -5.66 -1.35 8.51
C GLY A 163 -6.14 -2.15 9.70
N MET A 164 -5.54 -3.32 9.87
CA MET A 164 -5.87 -4.28 10.93
C MET A 164 -4.64 -4.62 11.75
N VAL A 165 -4.73 -4.52 13.06
CA VAL A 165 -3.68 -4.92 14.01
C VAL A 165 -3.68 -6.45 14.13
N LEU A 166 -2.57 -7.07 13.76
CA LEU A 166 -2.39 -8.53 13.84
C LEU A 166 -1.73 -8.97 15.15
N THR A 167 -0.87 -8.12 15.72
CA THR A 167 -0.14 -8.47 16.95
C THR A 167 -0.19 -7.34 17.98
N SER A 168 -0.17 -7.70 19.26
CA SER A 168 -0.25 -6.72 20.35
C SER A 168 0.97 -5.79 20.45
N ASP A 169 2.07 -6.07 19.78
CA ASP A 169 3.25 -5.23 19.68
C ASP A 169 3.26 -4.36 18.40
N GLY A 170 2.14 -4.34 17.66
CA GLY A 170 1.84 -3.34 16.65
C GLY A 170 2.23 -3.71 15.22
N GLU A 171 2.13 -4.99 14.87
CA GLU A 171 2.08 -5.39 13.47
C GLU A 171 0.70 -5.07 12.89
N VAL A 172 0.68 -4.42 11.74
CA VAL A 172 -0.55 -3.99 11.05
C VAL A 172 -0.48 -4.41 9.60
N VAL A 173 -1.59 -4.92 9.07
CA VAL A 173 -1.76 -5.14 7.62
C VAL A 173 -2.70 -4.11 7.03
N THR A 174 -2.44 -3.75 5.79
CA THR A 174 -3.26 -2.87 4.96
C THR A 174 -3.03 -3.20 3.48
N ASN A 175 -3.69 -2.50 2.58
CA ASN A 175 -3.39 -2.61 1.15
C ASN A 175 -2.06 -1.91 0.80
N HIS A 176 -1.38 -2.44 -0.24
CA HIS A 176 -0.19 -1.82 -0.79
C HIS A 176 -0.48 -0.40 -1.31
N HIS A 177 -1.58 -0.20 -2.07
CA HIS A 177 -1.91 1.12 -2.63
C HIS A 177 -2.16 2.20 -1.57
N VAL A 178 -2.49 1.83 -0.32
CA VAL A 178 -2.63 2.78 0.81
C VAL A 178 -1.29 3.38 1.21
N VAL A 179 -0.18 2.67 1.00
CA VAL A 179 1.17 3.11 1.38
C VAL A 179 2.09 3.39 0.19
N ASP A 180 1.67 3.07 -1.04
CA ASP A 180 2.42 3.32 -2.26
C ASP A 180 2.77 4.82 -2.41
N GLY A 181 3.98 5.12 -2.82
CA GLY A 181 4.49 6.49 -2.95
C GLY A 181 4.74 7.21 -1.63
N SER A 182 4.41 6.62 -0.47
CA SER A 182 4.58 7.28 0.83
C SER A 182 6.04 7.37 1.26
N THR A 183 6.37 8.46 1.94
CA THR A 183 7.66 8.66 2.60
C THR A 183 7.57 8.58 4.14
N SER A 184 6.35 8.65 4.66
CA SER A 184 6.04 8.40 6.07
C SER A 184 4.59 7.95 6.23
N VAL A 185 4.35 7.09 7.23
CA VAL A 185 3.03 6.55 7.55
C VAL A 185 2.73 6.79 9.02
N LYS A 186 1.54 7.35 9.30
CA LYS A 186 0.97 7.49 10.63
C LYS A 186 -0.24 6.57 10.76
N VAL A 187 -0.36 5.93 11.90
CA VAL A 187 -1.42 4.96 12.19
C VAL A 187 -2.10 5.31 13.49
N THR A 188 -3.40 5.53 13.46
CA THR A 188 -4.21 5.83 14.64
C THR A 188 -5.07 4.60 15.00
N VAL A 189 -4.90 4.08 16.20
CA VAL A 189 -5.70 2.96 16.73
C VAL A 189 -7.10 3.47 17.07
N MET A 190 -8.14 2.91 16.45
CA MET A 190 -9.49 3.45 16.54
C MET A 190 -10.12 3.26 17.92
N SER A 191 -9.82 2.19 18.63
CA SER A 191 -10.35 1.92 19.98
C SER A 191 -9.79 2.87 21.06
N THR A 192 -8.57 3.42 20.85
CA THR A 192 -7.89 4.26 21.85
C THR A 192 -7.64 5.69 21.40
N GLY A 193 -7.73 5.98 20.11
CA GLY A 193 -7.35 7.26 19.50
C GLY A 193 -5.82 7.53 19.50
N THR A 194 -5.01 6.57 19.91
CA THR A 194 -3.55 6.74 19.99
C THR A 194 -2.93 6.65 18.60
N THR A 195 -2.09 7.64 18.27
CA THR A 195 -1.39 7.67 16.97
C THR A 195 0.07 7.26 17.11
N TYR A 196 0.52 6.39 16.21
CA TYR A 196 1.88 5.89 16.10
C TYR A 196 2.49 6.27 14.75
N THR A 197 3.82 6.40 14.74
CA THR A 197 4.57 6.35 13.47
C THR A 197 4.76 4.90 13.10
N ALA A 198 4.48 4.55 11.85
CA ALA A 198 4.67 3.20 11.34
C ALA A 198 5.91 3.11 10.44
N LYS A 199 6.56 1.96 10.50
CA LYS A 199 7.60 1.55 9.56
C LYS A 199 6.99 0.54 8.61
N VAL A 200 7.13 0.74 7.30
CA VAL A 200 6.79 -0.29 6.31
C VAL A 200 7.79 -1.44 6.47
N VAL A 201 7.29 -2.62 6.77
CA VAL A 201 8.08 -3.87 6.83
C VAL A 201 8.34 -4.35 5.42
N GLY A 202 7.29 -4.46 4.63
CA GLY A 202 7.34 -4.80 3.22
C GLY A 202 5.97 -4.77 2.58
N THR A 203 5.96 -4.93 1.25
CA THR A 203 4.77 -4.88 0.40
C THR A 203 4.75 -6.05 -0.58
N ASP A 204 3.56 -6.47 -0.97
CA ASP A 204 3.28 -7.34 -2.11
C ASP A 204 2.39 -6.57 -3.09
N THR A 205 3.01 -6.00 -4.11
CA THR A 205 2.31 -5.21 -5.12
C THR A 205 1.32 -6.05 -5.92
N LYS A 206 1.60 -7.35 -6.12
CA LYS A 206 0.78 -8.24 -6.93
C LYS A 206 -0.56 -8.61 -6.29
N ASP A 207 -0.57 -8.77 -4.97
CA ASP A 207 -1.78 -9.14 -4.22
C ASP A 207 -2.30 -7.98 -3.36
N ASP A 208 -1.74 -6.77 -3.53
CA ASP A 208 -2.15 -5.53 -2.87
C ASP A 208 -2.14 -5.63 -1.33
N VAL A 209 -1.03 -6.11 -0.77
CA VAL A 209 -0.84 -6.27 0.68
C VAL A 209 0.40 -5.51 1.15
N ALA A 210 0.30 -4.81 2.25
CA ALA A 210 1.41 -4.18 2.95
C ALA A 210 1.41 -4.55 4.43
N VAL A 211 2.61 -4.71 5.00
CA VAL A 211 2.84 -4.93 6.43
C VAL A 211 3.55 -3.73 7.03
N LEU A 212 3.02 -3.24 8.13
CA LEU A 212 3.55 -2.12 8.88
C LEU A 212 3.93 -2.56 10.30
N GLN A 213 4.95 -1.93 10.88
CA GLN A 213 5.29 -2.07 12.30
C GLN A 213 5.15 -0.72 12.99
N LEU A 214 4.28 -0.64 13.98
CA LEU A 214 4.10 0.55 14.82
C LEU A 214 5.27 0.75 15.76
N ALA A 215 5.80 1.95 15.83
CA ALA A 215 6.96 2.26 16.65
C ALA A 215 6.55 2.39 18.14
N GLY A 216 7.07 1.49 18.98
CA GLY A 216 6.85 1.53 20.43
C GLY A 216 5.45 1.11 20.88
N ALA A 217 4.68 0.48 20.02
CA ALA A 217 3.37 -0.08 20.37
C ALA A 217 3.51 -1.32 21.25
N SER A 218 2.58 -1.48 22.19
CA SER A 218 2.47 -2.68 23.03
C SER A 218 1.09 -2.77 23.66
N GLY A 219 0.60 -4.00 23.86
CA GLY A 219 -0.69 -4.24 24.50
C GLY A 219 -1.89 -3.78 23.68
N LEU A 220 -1.74 -3.73 22.36
CA LEU A 220 -2.83 -3.39 21.46
C LEU A 220 -3.82 -4.55 21.34
N ASP A 221 -5.10 -4.22 21.23
CA ASP A 221 -6.12 -5.16 20.81
C ASP A 221 -5.89 -5.53 19.34
N THR A 222 -6.09 -6.80 19.00
CA THR A 222 -5.92 -7.37 17.66
C THR A 222 -7.27 -7.76 17.08
N VAL A 223 -7.35 -7.84 15.75
CA VAL A 223 -8.50 -8.47 15.09
C VAL A 223 -8.52 -9.97 15.37
N SER A 224 -9.73 -10.56 15.41
CA SER A 224 -9.91 -12.01 15.33
C SER A 224 -10.05 -12.42 13.87
N THR A 225 -9.32 -13.44 13.43
CA THR A 225 -9.33 -13.88 12.04
C THR A 225 -10.03 -15.23 11.91
N ASP A 226 -10.85 -15.37 10.88
CA ASP A 226 -11.55 -16.61 10.55
C ASP A 226 -10.57 -17.73 10.13
N ASN A 227 -10.77 -18.92 10.66
CA ASN A 227 -9.97 -20.11 10.35
C ASN A 227 -10.77 -21.22 9.67
N ASP A 228 -12.09 -21.13 9.56
CA ASP A 228 -12.97 -22.15 9.00
C ASP A 228 -13.54 -21.80 7.61
N GLY A 229 -13.35 -20.56 7.19
CA GLY A 229 -13.61 -20.07 5.83
C GLY A 229 -15.06 -19.67 5.59
N ILE A 230 -15.25 -18.88 4.55
CA ILE A 230 -16.53 -18.27 4.19
C ILE A 230 -17.10 -18.88 2.90
N ALA A 231 -18.42 -18.98 2.78
CA ALA A 231 -19.13 -19.47 1.62
C ALA A 231 -19.86 -18.35 0.85
N VAL A 232 -20.19 -18.62 -0.41
CA VAL A 232 -21.07 -17.74 -1.20
C VAL A 232 -22.45 -17.72 -0.56
N GLY A 233 -23.00 -16.52 -0.37
CA GLY A 233 -24.28 -16.26 0.30
C GLY A 233 -24.16 -15.95 1.79
N ASP A 234 -23.00 -16.15 2.42
CA ASP A 234 -22.79 -15.79 3.81
C ASP A 234 -22.83 -14.28 4.00
N ALA A 235 -23.38 -13.85 5.14
CA ALA A 235 -23.46 -12.45 5.50
C ALA A 235 -22.06 -11.92 5.88
N VAL A 236 -21.74 -10.72 5.41
CA VAL A 236 -20.49 -10.01 5.72
C VAL A 236 -20.74 -8.56 6.05
N THR A 237 -19.77 -7.94 6.72
CA THR A 237 -19.77 -6.51 6.99
C THR A 237 -18.38 -5.94 6.70
N ALA A 238 -18.27 -5.07 5.72
CA ALA A 238 -17.05 -4.30 5.46
C ALA A 238 -16.97 -3.10 6.40
N VAL A 239 -15.83 -2.89 7.06
CA VAL A 239 -15.65 -1.80 8.03
C VAL A 239 -14.37 -1.04 7.71
N GLY A 240 -14.49 0.28 7.58
CA GLY A 240 -13.34 1.14 7.28
C GLY A 240 -13.63 2.64 7.45
N ASP A 241 -12.65 3.45 7.06
CA ASP A 241 -12.66 4.93 7.16
C ASP A 241 -13.20 5.58 5.88
N ALA A 242 -14.44 5.26 5.55
CA ALA A 242 -15.12 5.77 4.37
C ALA A 242 -14.91 7.29 4.17
N ASN A 243 -14.30 7.68 3.05
CA ASN A 243 -13.99 9.08 2.70
C ASN A 243 -13.12 9.83 3.73
N GLY A 244 -12.40 9.14 4.63
CA GLY A 244 -11.59 9.79 5.66
C GLY A 244 -12.41 10.57 6.69
N ALA A 245 -13.66 10.16 6.96
CA ALA A 245 -14.64 10.91 7.75
C ALA A 245 -14.33 10.98 9.25
N SER A 246 -13.23 10.40 9.72
CA SER A 246 -12.85 10.28 11.14
C SER A 246 -13.71 9.32 11.96
N THR A 247 -14.82 8.83 11.42
CA THR A 247 -15.69 7.81 12.01
C THR A 247 -15.82 6.68 11.02
N PHE A 248 -15.49 5.45 11.46
CA PHE A 248 -15.59 4.29 10.59
C PHE A 248 -17.03 3.93 10.30
N SER A 249 -17.29 3.53 9.08
CA SER A 249 -18.55 2.98 8.63
C SER A 249 -18.52 1.46 8.60
N ALA A 250 -19.69 0.85 8.71
CA ALA A 250 -19.94 -0.57 8.57
C ALA A 250 -20.98 -0.77 7.48
N ALA A 251 -20.58 -1.35 6.36
CA ALA A 251 -21.45 -1.66 5.23
C ALA A 251 -21.76 -3.16 5.24
N THR A 252 -23.02 -3.53 5.49
CA THR A 252 -23.47 -4.93 5.46
C THR A 252 -23.69 -5.42 4.05
N GLY A 253 -23.52 -6.70 3.83
CA GLY A 253 -23.74 -7.34 2.55
C GLY A 253 -23.61 -8.86 2.64
N THR A 254 -23.36 -9.49 1.50
CA THR A 254 -23.14 -10.94 1.40
C THR A 254 -21.99 -11.26 0.46
N VAL A 255 -21.39 -12.43 0.61
CA VAL A 255 -20.41 -12.95 -0.36
C VAL A 255 -21.12 -13.34 -1.65
N LEU A 256 -20.83 -12.66 -2.74
CA LEU A 256 -21.41 -12.91 -4.07
C LEU A 256 -20.64 -14.00 -4.83
N ALA A 257 -19.31 -13.97 -4.74
CA ALA A 257 -18.44 -14.93 -5.43
C ALA A 257 -17.07 -15.04 -4.76
N LYS A 258 -16.37 -16.13 -5.04
CA LYS A 258 -14.97 -16.37 -4.59
C LYS A 258 -14.04 -16.51 -5.79
N SER A 259 -12.75 -16.35 -5.54
CA SER A 259 -11.68 -16.50 -6.55
C SER A 259 -11.85 -15.58 -7.77
N GLN A 260 -12.38 -14.37 -7.54
CA GLN A 260 -12.62 -13.39 -8.59
C GLN A 260 -11.32 -12.69 -9.00
N THR A 261 -11.34 -12.16 -10.21
CA THR A 261 -10.26 -11.33 -10.75
C THR A 261 -10.85 -9.97 -11.12
N ILE A 262 -10.23 -8.91 -10.63
CA ILE A 262 -10.57 -7.54 -10.98
C ILE A 262 -9.36 -6.83 -11.58
N THR A 263 -9.60 -5.74 -12.29
CA THR A 263 -8.59 -4.75 -12.62
C THR A 263 -9.00 -3.46 -11.93
N THR A 264 -8.20 -3.00 -10.96
CA THR A 264 -8.45 -1.76 -10.26
C THR A 264 -8.21 -0.58 -11.19
N GLN A 265 -8.88 0.55 -10.93
CA GLN A 265 -8.52 1.81 -11.58
C GLN A 265 -7.31 2.41 -10.87
N SER A 266 -6.62 3.34 -11.56
CA SER A 266 -5.55 4.11 -10.92
C SER A 266 -6.15 5.06 -9.90
N GLU A 267 -5.68 5.01 -8.66
CA GLU A 267 -6.04 5.94 -7.59
C GLU A 267 -4.79 6.70 -7.15
N GLY A 268 -4.83 8.02 -7.21
CA GLY A 268 -3.68 8.86 -6.89
C GLY A 268 -2.45 8.54 -7.74
N SER A 269 -1.35 8.15 -7.10
CA SER A 269 -0.12 7.70 -7.75
C SER A 269 -0.13 6.21 -8.14
N ALA A 270 -1.02 5.40 -7.56
CA ALA A 270 -1.10 3.97 -7.82
C ALA A 270 -1.68 3.67 -9.19
N GLN A 271 -0.98 2.87 -9.98
CA GLN A 271 -1.45 2.38 -11.28
C GLN A 271 -2.46 1.25 -11.08
N GLY A 272 -3.49 1.21 -11.96
CA GLY A 272 -4.46 0.12 -11.93
C GLY A 272 -3.79 -1.25 -12.04
N GLN A 273 -4.13 -2.15 -11.13
CA GLN A 273 -3.54 -3.47 -11.00
C GLN A 273 -4.56 -4.57 -11.28
N ARG A 274 -4.07 -5.73 -11.73
CA ARG A 274 -4.88 -6.92 -11.87
C ARG A 274 -4.75 -7.81 -10.65
N LEU A 275 -5.76 -7.77 -9.77
CA LEU A 275 -5.84 -8.57 -8.55
C LEU A 275 -6.61 -9.87 -8.82
N THR A 276 -6.17 -10.98 -8.22
CA THR A 276 -6.74 -12.31 -8.45
C THR A 276 -7.04 -13.04 -7.15
N GLY A 277 -8.03 -13.96 -7.21
CA GLY A 277 -8.38 -14.80 -6.06
C GLY A 277 -9.10 -14.05 -4.95
N LEU A 278 -9.87 -13.02 -5.30
CA LEU A 278 -10.60 -12.17 -4.37
C LEU A 278 -11.96 -12.75 -4.00
N LEU A 279 -12.48 -12.32 -2.84
CA LEU A 279 -13.89 -12.37 -2.50
C LEU A 279 -14.58 -11.18 -3.18
N GLN A 280 -15.77 -11.42 -3.74
CA GLN A 280 -16.69 -10.40 -4.22
C GLN A 280 -17.83 -10.31 -3.22
N ILE A 281 -18.14 -9.10 -2.76
CA ILE A 281 -19.14 -8.84 -1.72
C ILE A 281 -20.13 -7.77 -2.19
N SER A 282 -21.38 -7.82 -1.73
CA SER A 282 -22.39 -6.81 -2.05
C SER A 282 -22.29 -5.55 -1.15
N SER A 283 -21.41 -5.55 -0.15
CA SER A 283 -21.21 -4.40 0.72
C SER A 283 -20.78 -3.16 -0.06
N ASP A 284 -21.34 -2.01 0.29
CA ASP A 284 -21.03 -0.70 -0.31
C ASP A 284 -19.64 -0.23 0.18
N VAL A 285 -18.60 -0.62 -0.56
CA VAL A 285 -17.20 -0.30 -0.29
C VAL A 285 -16.83 0.96 -1.07
N ILE A 286 -16.28 1.95 -0.38
CA ILE A 286 -15.87 3.23 -0.98
C ILE A 286 -14.42 3.58 -0.62
N SER A 287 -13.90 4.66 -1.20
CA SER A 287 -12.54 5.15 -0.92
C SER A 287 -12.33 5.38 0.59
N GLY A 288 -11.20 4.93 1.12
CA GLY A 288 -10.87 4.93 2.55
C GLY A 288 -11.16 3.62 3.27
N ASP A 289 -12.05 2.77 2.76
CA ASP A 289 -12.30 1.44 3.31
C ASP A 289 -11.18 0.44 2.98
N SER A 290 -10.33 0.77 2.01
CA SER A 290 -9.17 -0.02 1.60
C SER A 290 -8.27 -0.36 2.79
N GLY A 291 -7.94 -1.65 2.95
CA GLY A 291 -7.17 -2.20 4.08
C GLY A 291 -8.01 -2.53 5.30
N GLY A 292 -9.31 -2.20 5.29
CA GLY A 292 -10.26 -2.47 6.37
C GLY A 292 -10.69 -3.93 6.44
N ALA A 293 -11.38 -4.27 7.52
CA ALA A 293 -11.85 -5.61 7.78
C ALA A 293 -13.16 -5.91 7.04
N THR A 294 -13.23 -7.07 6.42
CA THR A 294 -14.49 -7.71 6.04
C THR A 294 -14.77 -8.79 7.08
N TYR A 295 -15.76 -8.55 7.95
CA TYR A 295 -16.17 -9.46 9.02
C TYR A 295 -17.25 -10.41 8.55
N ASP A 296 -17.27 -11.61 9.12
CA ASP A 296 -18.42 -12.53 9.06
C ASP A 296 -19.47 -12.21 10.15
N LYS A 297 -20.48 -13.09 10.28
CA LYS A 297 -21.54 -13.00 11.28
C LYS A 297 -21.06 -13.20 12.73
N ASP A 298 -19.93 -13.85 12.93
CA ASP A 298 -19.35 -14.16 14.25
C ASP A 298 -18.36 -13.06 14.70
N GLY A 299 -18.12 -12.07 13.83
CA GLY A 299 -17.21 -10.94 14.08
C GLY A 299 -15.75 -11.29 13.82
N GLU A 300 -15.48 -12.31 13.03
CA GLU A 300 -14.15 -12.72 12.61
C GLU A 300 -13.83 -12.17 11.22
N VAL A 301 -12.58 -11.78 11.00
CA VAL A 301 -12.14 -11.22 9.72
C VAL A 301 -11.98 -12.35 8.71
N VAL A 302 -12.77 -12.31 7.64
CA VAL A 302 -12.70 -13.24 6.49
C VAL A 302 -11.91 -12.69 5.32
N GLY A 303 -11.69 -11.35 5.29
CA GLY A 303 -10.97 -10.69 4.21
C GLY A 303 -10.53 -9.28 4.55
N MET A 304 -9.59 -8.76 3.77
CA MET A 304 -9.14 -7.37 3.79
C MET A 304 -9.75 -6.66 2.58
N THR A 305 -10.59 -5.66 2.83
CA THR A 305 -11.24 -4.86 1.78
C THR A 305 -10.20 -4.16 0.91
N THR A 306 -10.34 -4.20 -0.42
CA THR A 306 -9.32 -3.61 -1.31
C THR A 306 -9.85 -2.64 -2.36
N ALA A 307 -10.99 -2.91 -2.98
CA ALA A 307 -11.51 -2.08 -4.06
C ALA A 307 -13.01 -2.20 -4.20
N ALA A 308 -13.63 -1.16 -4.78
CA ALA A 308 -14.98 -1.19 -5.30
C ALA A 308 -14.96 -1.21 -6.84
N SER A 309 -15.98 -1.81 -7.46
CA SER A 309 -16.17 -1.68 -8.90
C SER A 309 -16.72 -0.29 -9.22
N SER A 310 -16.01 0.49 -10.03
CA SER A 310 -16.55 1.71 -10.61
C SER A 310 -17.26 1.38 -11.93
N GLY A 311 -18.50 1.84 -12.10
CA GLY A 311 -19.21 1.83 -13.38
C GLY A 311 -20.33 0.78 -13.55
N SER A 312 -20.71 0.03 -12.52
CA SER A 312 -21.95 -0.74 -12.48
C SER A 312 -23.03 -0.02 -11.66
N ALA A 313 -24.31 -0.31 -11.96
CA ALA A 313 -25.44 0.24 -11.20
C ALA A 313 -25.43 -0.28 -9.73
N ASP A 314 -24.73 -1.38 -9.46
CA ASP A 314 -24.54 -1.94 -8.14
C ASP A 314 -23.07 -1.80 -7.77
N VAL A 315 -22.78 -1.17 -6.64
CA VAL A 315 -21.44 -1.12 -6.05
C VAL A 315 -21.10 -2.52 -5.55
N VAL A 316 -20.05 -3.10 -6.09
CA VAL A 316 -19.57 -4.42 -5.72
C VAL A 316 -18.19 -4.27 -5.08
N GLY A 317 -18.11 -4.56 -3.80
CA GLY A 317 -16.87 -4.59 -3.06
C GLY A 317 -16.01 -5.82 -3.37
N SER A 318 -14.73 -5.70 -3.17
CA SER A 318 -13.76 -6.81 -3.28
C SER A 318 -12.89 -6.87 -2.03
N ALA A 319 -12.56 -8.10 -1.60
CA ALA A 319 -11.67 -8.31 -0.46
C ALA A 319 -10.62 -9.38 -0.77
N VAL A 320 -9.39 -9.17 -0.31
CA VAL A 320 -8.34 -10.19 -0.31
C VAL A 320 -8.65 -11.18 0.82
N PRO A 321 -8.79 -12.50 0.56
CA PRO A 321 -9.08 -13.48 1.61
C PRO A 321 -8.06 -13.40 2.75
N ILE A 322 -8.51 -13.44 4.00
CA ILE A 322 -7.65 -13.25 5.18
C ILE A 322 -6.52 -14.26 5.25
N ALA A 323 -6.77 -15.52 4.91
CA ALA A 323 -5.72 -16.54 4.88
C ALA A 323 -4.58 -16.20 3.89
N LYS A 324 -4.89 -15.51 2.78
CA LYS A 324 -3.89 -15.01 1.83
C LYS A 324 -3.11 -13.85 2.44
N VAL A 325 -3.79 -12.90 3.09
CA VAL A 325 -3.15 -11.74 3.77
C VAL A 325 -2.17 -12.23 4.84
N LEU A 326 -2.60 -13.14 5.72
CA LEU A 326 -1.76 -13.67 6.80
C LEU A 326 -0.53 -14.40 6.28
N ARG A 327 -0.68 -15.20 5.20
CA ARG A 327 0.46 -15.88 4.57
C ARG A 327 1.47 -14.87 4.00
N ILE A 328 1.00 -13.80 3.35
CA ILE A 328 1.88 -12.75 2.81
C ILE A 328 2.55 -11.99 3.95
N ALA A 329 1.83 -11.70 5.03
CA ALA A 329 2.40 -11.06 6.22
C ALA A 329 3.52 -11.91 6.84
N ASP A 330 3.31 -13.22 7.01
CA ASP A 330 4.33 -14.17 7.49
C ASP A 330 5.58 -14.19 6.56
N ASP A 331 5.38 -14.21 5.23
CA ASP A 331 6.47 -14.18 4.24
C ASP A 331 7.29 -12.88 4.36
N LEU A 332 6.61 -11.72 4.47
CA LEU A 332 7.24 -10.41 4.60
C LEU A 332 7.98 -10.27 5.93
N GLU A 333 7.41 -10.72 7.05
CA GLU A 333 8.08 -10.71 8.35
C GLU A 333 9.31 -11.61 8.42
N SER A 334 9.22 -12.77 7.76
CA SER A 334 10.33 -13.72 7.68
C SER A 334 11.43 -13.27 6.71
N GLY A 335 11.23 -12.18 5.94
CA GLY A 335 12.20 -11.67 4.98
C GLY A 335 12.39 -12.59 3.77
N VAL A 336 11.32 -13.25 3.32
CA VAL A 336 11.36 -14.16 2.15
C VAL A 336 11.78 -13.39 0.91
N THR A 337 12.91 -13.74 0.31
CA THR A 337 13.40 -13.12 -0.93
C THR A 337 12.53 -13.55 -2.11
N SER A 338 11.85 -12.63 -2.71
CA SER A 338 10.98 -12.84 -3.87
C SER A 338 10.92 -11.57 -4.71
N SER A 339 10.79 -11.69 -6.01
CA SER A 339 10.53 -10.55 -6.91
C SER A 339 9.13 -9.94 -6.75
N ARG A 340 8.31 -10.50 -5.86
CA ARG A 340 6.98 -9.99 -5.49
C ARG A 340 7.02 -9.03 -4.34
N TYR A 341 8.08 -9.08 -3.51
CA TYR A 341 8.14 -8.42 -2.23
C TYR A 341 9.18 -7.31 -2.25
N ASP A 342 8.74 -6.12 -1.89
CA ASP A 342 9.60 -4.98 -1.65
C ASP A 342 9.69 -4.71 -0.14
N TYR A 343 10.88 -4.35 0.35
CA TYR A 343 11.14 -4.23 1.79
C TYR A 343 11.50 -2.81 2.20
N GLY A 344 10.69 -2.25 3.08
CA GLY A 344 10.91 -0.95 3.68
C GLY A 344 10.88 0.20 2.67
N TYR A 345 11.70 1.21 2.94
CA TYR A 345 11.85 2.36 2.06
C TYR A 345 13.11 2.19 1.21
N PRO A 346 13.03 2.34 -0.12
CA PRO A 346 14.21 2.23 -0.98
C PRO A 346 15.19 3.39 -0.74
N ALA A 347 16.44 3.18 -1.13
CA ALA A 347 17.41 4.27 -1.23
C ALA A 347 17.02 5.24 -2.35
N PHE A 348 17.15 6.54 -2.10
CA PHE A 348 16.67 7.57 -3.00
C PHE A 348 17.71 8.68 -3.21
N LEU A 349 18.01 8.94 -4.47
CA LEU A 349 18.88 10.04 -4.90
C LEU A 349 18.08 11.32 -5.13
N GLY A 350 16.83 11.22 -5.54
CA GLY A 350 15.92 12.33 -5.76
C GLY A 350 15.94 12.91 -7.17
N ILE A 351 16.07 12.07 -8.19
CA ILE A 351 15.99 12.46 -9.60
C ILE A 351 14.86 11.74 -10.31
N GLY A 352 14.18 12.45 -11.19
CA GLY A 352 13.25 11.90 -12.18
C GLY A 352 14.00 11.55 -13.44
N LEU A 353 13.77 10.36 -13.98
CA LEU A 353 14.42 9.84 -15.18
C LEU A 353 13.39 9.58 -16.28
N GLY A 354 13.78 9.76 -17.53
CA GLY A 354 13.04 9.25 -18.68
C GLY A 354 13.20 7.73 -18.83
N ASP A 355 12.53 7.16 -19.83
CA ASP A 355 12.41 5.69 -19.97
C ASP A 355 13.71 4.98 -20.35
N THR A 356 14.62 5.63 -21.06
CA THR A 356 15.74 4.93 -21.71
C THR A 356 17.13 5.39 -21.28
N THR A 357 17.33 6.67 -21.02
CA THR A 357 18.65 7.25 -20.73
C THR A 357 18.80 7.62 -19.27
N SER A 358 20.06 7.78 -18.80
CA SER A 358 20.37 8.32 -17.47
C SER A 358 20.29 9.85 -17.40
N THR A 359 19.65 10.50 -18.39
CA THR A 359 19.42 11.95 -18.40
C THR A 359 18.31 12.32 -17.43
N VAL A 360 18.61 13.28 -16.58
CA VAL A 360 17.72 13.78 -15.53
C VAL A 360 16.61 14.62 -16.15
N GLN A 361 15.36 14.23 -15.92
CA GLN A 361 14.18 14.97 -16.37
C GLN A 361 13.74 16.02 -15.33
N GLY A 362 14.07 15.80 -14.05
CA GLY A 362 13.77 16.69 -12.96
C GLY A 362 14.48 16.26 -11.69
N VAL A 363 14.58 17.17 -10.74
CA VAL A 363 15.20 16.93 -9.44
C VAL A 363 14.20 17.32 -8.35
N TYR A 364 13.93 16.41 -7.44
CA TYR A 364 13.06 16.66 -6.30
C TYR A 364 13.75 17.61 -5.30
N PRO A 365 13.02 18.61 -4.77
CA PRO A 365 13.59 19.56 -3.82
C PRO A 365 14.00 18.87 -2.51
N SER A 366 15.06 19.40 -1.87
CA SER A 366 15.56 18.87 -0.58
C SER A 366 15.99 17.41 -0.62
N THR A 367 16.53 16.95 -1.76
CA THR A 367 17.09 15.61 -1.95
C THR A 367 18.61 15.65 -2.11
N PRO A 368 19.30 14.48 -2.03
CA PRO A 368 20.74 14.40 -2.23
C PRO A 368 21.19 14.95 -3.59
N ALA A 369 20.42 14.69 -4.67
CA ALA A 369 20.72 15.22 -6.01
C ALA A 369 20.65 16.75 -6.06
N ALA A 370 19.59 17.34 -5.49
CA ALA A 370 19.45 18.79 -5.38
C ALA A 370 20.63 19.42 -4.59
N GLY A 371 21.01 18.78 -3.47
CA GLY A 371 22.15 19.22 -2.66
C GLY A 371 23.52 19.09 -3.36
N ALA A 372 23.65 18.18 -4.32
CA ALA A 372 24.84 18.01 -5.15
C ALA A 372 24.92 19.00 -6.32
N GLY A 373 23.81 19.70 -6.63
CA GLY A 373 23.72 20.61 -7.77
C GLY A 373 23.42 19.89 -9.10
N ILE A 374 22.84 18.70 -9.06
CA ILE A 374 22.33 18.02 -10.25
C ILE A 374 21.03 18.72 -10.67
N GLU A 375 20.90 19.00 -11.98
CA GLU A 375 19.76 19.71 -12.55
C GLU A 375 19.11 18.92 -13.71
N ALA A 376 17.91 19.35 -14.09
CA ALA A 376 17.24 18.78 -15.27
C ALA A 376 18.08 19.03 -16.53
N GLY A 377 18.24 17.99 -17.36
CA GLY A 377 19.08 17.98 -18.55
C GLY A 377 20.47 17.38 -18.32
N ASP A 378 20.94 17.27 -17.08
CA ASP A 378 22.19 16.60 -16.76
C ASP A 378 22.10 15.10 -17.08
N THR A 379 23.24 14.47 -17.31
CA THR A 379 23.31 13.02 -17.54
C THR A 379 24.20 12.37 -16.51
N VAL A 380 23.61 11.50 -15.67
CA VAL A 380 24.38 10.72 -14.70
C VAL A 380 25.16 9.64 -15.44
N THR A 381 26.48 9.62 -15.25
CA THR A 381 27.39 8.75 -16.00
C THR A 381 27.99 7.63 -15.15
N ALA A 382 28.10 7.80 -13.81
CA ALA A 382 28.56 6.72 -12.94
C ALA A 382 28.01 6.86 -11.51
N ILE A 383 27.82 5.71 -10.84
CA ILE A 383 27.58 5.56 -9.40
C ILE A 383 28.71 4.70 -8.85
N ASP A 384 29.41 5.20 -7.81
CA ASP A 384 30.58 4.55 -7.18
C ASP A 384 31.62 4.06 -8.19
N GLY A 385 31.85 4.86 -9.24
CA GLY A 385 32.75 4.54 -10.33
C GLY A 385 32.23 3.53 -11.35
N THR A 386 31.06 2.91 -11.11
CA THR A 386 30.40 2.01 -12.07
C THR A 386 29.63 2.84 -13.08
N GLN A 387 29.96 2.65 -14.38
CA GLN A 387 29.30 3.37 -15.47
C GLN A 387 27.81 3.03 -15.58
N VAL A 388 26.98 4.08 -15.70
CA VAL A 388 25.54 3.96 -15.95
C VAL A 388 25.19 4.80 -17.19
N SER A 389 24.51 4.19 -18.14
CA SER A 389 24.13 4.87 -19.40
C SER A 389 22.63 4.81 -19.68
N THR A 390 21.88 4.07 -18.87
CA THR A 390 20.43 3.92 -19.00
C THR A 390 19.74 4.21 -17.66
N SER A 391 18.47 4.60 -17.73
CA SER A 391 17.64 4.78 -16.55
C SER A 391 17.56 3.50 -15.69
N ALA A 392 17.44 2.34 -16.33
CA ALA A 392 17.40 1.05 -15.64
C ALA A 392 18.73 0.75 -14.90
N ALA A 393 19.89 0.97 -15.54
CA ALA A 393 21.18 0.77 -14.89
C ALA A 393 21.37 1.72 -13.69
N LEU A 394 20.95 2.98 -13.84
CA LEU A 394 21.03 3.96 -12.76
C LEU A 394 20.11 3.59 -11.59
N ARG A 395 18.85 3.21 -11.85
CA ARG A 395 17.94 2.71 -10.81
C ARG A 395 18.52 1.49 -10.08
N THR A 396 19.02 0.51 -10.83
CA THR A 396 19.66 -0.67 -10.26
C THR A 396 20.86 -0.32 -9.39
N ALA A 397 21.71 0.61 -9.84
CA ALA A 397 22.88 1.04 -9.08
C ALA A 397 22.49 1.73 -7.76
N VAL A 398 21.46 2.59 -7.75
CA VAL A 398 20.95 3.23 -6.53
C VAL A 398 20.22 2.21 -5.62
N ALA A 399 19.44 1.30 -6.18
CA ALA A 399 18.69 0.28 -5.42
C ALA A 399 19.60 -0.76 -4.75
N ALA A 400 20.87 -0.87 -5.14
CA ALA A 400 21.86 -1.72 -4.46
C ALA A 400 22.29 -1.18 -3.09
N HIS A 401 21.89 0.05 -2.74
CA HIS A 401 22.22 0.73 -1.49
C HIS A 401 21.01 0.82 -0.57
N SER A 402 21.30 1.20 0.69
CA SER A 402 20.29 1.48 1.71
C SER A 402 20.17 2.98 1.98
N PRO A 403 19.01 3.47 2.46
CA PRO A 403 18.91 4.83 2.97
C PRO A 403 19.97 5.10 4.07
N GLY A 404 20.71 6.19 3.94
CA GLY A 404 21.83 6.54 4.81
C GLY A 404 23.21 6.20 4.24
N ASP A 405 23.28 5.38 3.19
CA ASP A 405 24.55 5.07 2.53
C ASP A 405 25.11 6.28 1.80
N ARG A 406 26.43 6.37 1.74
CA ARG A 406 27.15 7.40 1.02
C ARG A 406 27.66 6.83 -0.29
N ILE A 407 27.27 7.47 -1.38
CA ILE A 407 27.66 7.07 -2.73
C ILE A 407 28.36 8.22 -3.46
N SER A 408 29.21 7.88 -4.41
CA SER A 408 29.81 8.84 -5.34
C SER A 408 28.97 8.90 -6.61
N VAL A 409 28.45 10.08 -6.95
CA VAL A 409 27.68 10.30 -8.18
C VAL A 409 28.52 11.12 -9.13
N THR A 410 28.71 10.64 -10.36
CA THR A 410 29.35 11.38 -11.45
C THR A 410 28.31 11.68 -12.53
N TRP A 411 28.27 12.95 -12.97
CA TRP A 411 27.35 13.38 -14.03
C TRP A 411 28.04 14.37 -14.97
N THR A 412 27.47 14.54 -16.14
CA THR A 412 27.85 15.56 -17.11
C THR A 412 26.71 16.56 -17.22
N ASP A 413 27.01 17.84 -17.04
CA ASP A 413 26.01 18.90 -17.19
C ASP A 413 25.67 19.20 -18.66
N THR A 414 24.69 20.09 -18.88
CA THR A 414 24.25 20.47 -20.23
C THR A 414 25.30 21.19 -21.06
N THR A 415 26.41 21.66 -20.45
CA THR A 415 27.56 22.27 -21.14
C THR A 415 28.63 21.26 -21.52
N GLY A 416 28.48 19.99 -21.10
CA GLY A 416 29.44 18.92 -21.29
C GLY A 416 30.53 18.84 -20.22
N THR A 417 30.42 19.60 -19.13
CA THR A 417 31.38 19.58 -18.01
C THR A 417 31.04 18.39 -17.09
N SER A 418 32.06 17.61 -16.72
CA SER A 418 31.92 16.49 -15.79
C SER A 418 32.05 16.94 -14.35
N HIS A 419 31.17 16.49 -13.50
CA HIS A 419 31.10 16.73 -12.07
C HIS A 419 31.11 15.42 -11.29
N THR A 420 31.59 15.46 -10.05
CA THR A 420 31.49 14.32 -9.12
C THR A 420 31.25 14.84 -7.72
N ALA A 421 30.28 14.24 -7.04
CA ALA A 421 29.99 14.56 -5.63
C ALA A 421 29.70 13.27 -4.83
N THR A 422 30.04 13.30 -3.55
CA THR A 422 29.60 12.28 -2.60
C THR A 422 28.33 12.73 -1.92
N VAL A 423 27.27 11.94 -2.04
CA VAL A 423 25.95 12.22 -1.46
C VAL A 423 25.55 11.13 -0.47
N THR A 424 24.71 11.48 0.49
CA THR A 424 24.10 10.49 1.39
C THR A 424 22.67 10.23 0.91
N LEU A 425 22.36 8.99 0.56
CA LEU A 425 21.03 8.61 0.10
C LEU A 425 19.99 8.76 1.22
N VAL A 426 18.79 9.20 0.86
CA VAL A 426 17.67 9.33 1.78
C VAL A 426 16.67 8.20 1.58
N ARG A 427 15.65 8.13 2.44
CA ARG A 427 14.50 7.25 2.22
C ARG A 427 13.70 7.76 1.03
N GLY A 428 13.48 6.89 0.08
CA GLY A 428 12.59 7.12 -1.05
C GLY A 428 11.14 6.81 -0.72
N PRO A 429 10.23 7.07 -1.68
CA PRO A 429 8.85 6.62 -1.57
C PRO A 429 8.78 5.09 -1.58
N VAL A 430 7.79 4.53 -0.88
CA VAL A 430 7.44 3.09 -0.93
C VAL A 430 7.06 2.71 -2.36
N GLN A 431 7.44 1.51 -2.80
CA GLN A 431 7.17 0.96 -4.14
C GLN A 431 6.33 -0.30 -4.04
#